data_e64b971f44a72c52f15492ebeac45f77
#
_entry.id   e64b971f44a72c52f15492ebeac45f77
#
_cell.length_a   1.000
_cell.length_b   1.000
_cell.length_c   1.000
_cell.angle_alpha   90.00
_cell.angle_beta   90.00
_cell.angle_gamma   90.00
#
_symmetry.space_group_name_H-M   'P 1'
#
loop_
_entity.id
_entity.type
_entity.pdbx_description
1 polymer ?
#
loop_
_entity_poly.entity_id
_entity_poly.type
_entity_poly.pdbx_seq_one_letter_code
_entity_poly.pdbx_strand_id
1 'polypeptide(L)'
;MEENARRIMELVPNLRPVEFVPVAALIGVYEELVFRGFLMTRLRRATGGWTIAMILSTVVFTALHAFEQTPSALVVVAILSLVFSLVTIWRRSIIPAIIAHALFDLSQFLLLHLQAGDSWK
;
A
#
# COMPACT_ATOMS: atom_id res chain seq x y z
N MET A 1 6.16 14.58 2.40
CA MET A 1 4.72 14.42 2.08
C MET A 1 4.29 15.24 0.88
N GLU A 2 4.65 16.51 0.81
CA GLU A 2 4.22 17.39 -0.31
C GLU A 2 4.68 16.92 -1.69
N GLU A 3 5.90 16.43 -1.83
CA GLU A 3 6.42 15.97 -3.12
C GLU A 3 5.72 14.70 -3.63
N ASN A 4 5.42 13.76 -2.74
CA ASN A 4 4.66 12.57 -3.11
C ASN A 4 3.22 12.92 -3.47
N ALA A 5 2.63 13.87 -2.74
CA ALA A 5 1.32 14.40 -3.05
C ALA A 5 1.29 14.98 -4.47
N ARG A 6 2.30 15.77 -4.82
CA ARG A 6 2.43 16.36 -6.16
C ARG A 6 2.54 15.29 -7.25
N ARG A 7 3.38 14.27 -7.05
CA ARG A 7 3.56 13.18 -8.01
C ARG A 7 2.28 12.38 -8.23
N ILE A 8 1.57 12.06 -7.15
CA ILE A 8 0.27 11.38 -7.24
C ILE A 8 -0.73 12.28 -7.95
N MET A 9 -0.75 13.56 -7.64
CA MET A 9 -1.63 14.54 -8.30
C MET A 9 -1.31 14.72 -9.79
N GLU A 10 -0.05 14.59 -10.19
CA GLU A 10 0.36 14.59 -11.60
C GLU A 10 -0.10 13.32 -12.33
N LEU A 11 -0.12 12.19 -11.64
CA LEU A 11 -0.56 10.91 -12.20
C LEU A 11 -2.09 10.77 -12.25
N VAL A 12 -2.81 11.50 -11.38
CA VAL A 12 -4.27 11.39 -11.22
C VAL A 12 -4.97 12.76 -11.25
N PRO A 13 -4.58 13.68 -12.17
CA PRO A 13 -4.95 15.10 -12.05
C PRO A 13 -6.43 15.41 -12.28
N ASN A 14 -7.22 14.50 -12.83
CA ASN A 14 -8.58 14.76 -13.27
C ASN A 14 -9.63 13.79 -12.74
N LEU A 15 -9.28 12.96 -11.72
CA LEU A 15 -10.23 12.02 -11.16
C LEU A 15 -11.16 12.71 -10.16
N ARG A 16 -12.45 12.41 -10.27
CA ARG A 16 -13.43 12.75 -9.26
C ARG A 16 -13.26 11.84 -8.03
N PRO A 17 -13.62 12.30 -6.80
CA PRO A 17 -13.49 11.49 -5.60
C PRO A 17 -14.13 10.09 -5.71
N VAL A 18 -15.26 9.96 -6.42
CA VAL A 18 -15.92 8.68 -6.65
C VAL A 18 -15.06 7.71 -7.45
N GLU A 19 -14.19 8.21 -8.30
CA GLU A 19 -13.28 7.39 -9.12
C GLU A 19 -12.08 6.88 -8.32
N PHE A 20 -11.77 7.47 -7.16
CA PHE A 20 -10.73 6.98 -6.25
C PHE A 20 -11.06 5.59 -5.68
N VAL A 21 -12.34 5.26 -5.52
CA VAL A 21 -12.77 3.96 -4.97
C VAL A 21 -12.29 2.80 -5.83
N PRO A 22 -12.62 2.73 -7.15
CA PRO A 22 -12.13 1.63 -7.99
C PRO A 22 -10.61 1.62 -8.14
N VAL A 23 -9.95 2.80 -8.18
CA VAL A 23 -8.49 2.88 -8.28
C VAL A 23 -7.84 2.33 -7.02
N ALA A 24 -8.27 2.75 -5.84
CA ALA A 24 -7.75 2.24 -4.56
C ALA A 24 -8.00 0.74 -4.39
N ALA A 25 -9.19 0.27 -4.78
CA ALA A 25 -9.53 -1.15 -4.75
C ALA A 25 -8.61 -1.97 -5.67
N LEU A 26 -8.36 -1.50 -6.88
CA LEU A 26 -7.50 -2.17 -7.86
C LEU A 26 -6.05 -2.24 -7.37
N ILE A 27 -5.51 -1.15 -6.83
CA ILE A 27 -4.17 -1.11 -6.25
C ILE A 27 -4.08 -2.08 -5.07
N GLY A 28 -5.04 -2.05 -4.16
CA GLY A 28 -5.09 -2.95 -3.00
C GLY A 28 -5.10 -4.42 -3.39
N VAL A 29 -5.95 -4.79 -4.35
CA VAL A 29 -6.02 -6.18 -4.87
C VAL A 29 -4.69 -6.57 -5.50
N TYR A 30 -4.17 -5.75 -6.40
CA TYR A 30 -2.93 -6.03 -7.13
C TYR A 30 -1.73 -6.20 -6.20
N GLU A 31 -1.50 -5.24 -5.31
CA GLU A 31 -0.34 -5.27 -4.42
C GLU A 31 -0.43 -6.40 -3.40
N GLU A 32 -1.60 -6.65 -2.83
CA GLU A 32 -1.77 -7.74 -1.86
C GLU A 32 -1.66 -9.12 -2.51
N LEU A 33 -2.17 -9.30 -3.73
CA LEU A 33 -1.97 -10.54 -4.48
C LEU A 33 -0.49 -10.80 -4.75
N VAL A 34 0.26 -9.79 -5.17
CA VAL A 34 1.68 -9.94 -5.50
C VAL A 34 2.51 -10.20 -4.24
N PHE A 35 2.33 -9.42 -3.18
CA PHE A 35 3.22 -9.46 -2.01
C PHE A 35 2.77 -10.48 -0.97
N ARG A 36 1.50 -10.54 -0.62
CA ARG A 36 0.97 -11.44 0.42
C ARG A 36 0.46 -12.75 -0.14
N GLY A 37 -0.12 -12.73 -1.32
CA GLY A 37 -0.57 -13.94 -1.98
C GLY A 37 0.57 -14.73 -2.62
N PHE A 38 1.41 -14.09 -3.40
CA PHE A 38 2.46 -14.76 -4.17
C PHE A 38 3.82 -14.75 -3.46
N LEU A 39 4.42 -13.58 -3.28
CA LEU A 39 5.81 -13.46 -2.79
C LEU A 39 5.98 -14.05 -1.40
N MET A 40 5.16 -13.65 -0.45
CA MET A 40 5.27 -14.13 0.94
C MET A 40 5.08 -15.64 1.04
N THR A 41 4.16 -16.22 0.26
CA THR A 41 3.94 -17.67 0.22
C THR A 41 5.16 -18.41 -0.33
N ARG A 42 5.77 -17.88 -1.39
CA ARG A 42 7.00 -18.45 -1.97
C ARG A 42 8.17 -18.36 -1.02
N LEU A 43 8.32 -17.22 -0.34
CA LEU A 43 9.38 -17.04 0.66
C LEU A 43 9.19 -17.97 1.86
N ARG A 44 7.95 -18.18 2.31
CA ARG A 44 7.67 -19.16 3.36
C ARG A 44 8.14 -20.56 2.99
N ARG A 45 7.83 -20.99 1.77
CA ARG A 45 8.28 -22.32 1.28
C ARG A 45 9.79 -22.43 1.21
N ALA A 46 10.46 -21.36 0.75
CA ALA A 46 11.91 -21.35 0.62
C ALA A 46 12.65 -21.26 1.96
N THR A 47 12.10 -20.53 2.94
CA THR A 47 12.75 -20.26 4.24
C THR A 47 12.22 -21.13 5.38
N GLY A 48 11.09 -21.81 5.19
CA GLY A 48 10.47 -22.67 6.19
C GLY A 48 9.63 -21.98 7.25
N GLY A 49 9.48 -20.66 7.22
CA GLY A 49 8.73 -19.94 8.25
C GLY A 49 8.06 -18.66 7.76
N TRP A 50 6.99 -18.26 8.46
CA TRP A 50 6.26 -17.03 8.17
C TRP A 50 7.01 -15.77 8.59
N THR A 51 7.76 -15.80 9.70
CA THR A 51 8.46 -14.61 10.22
C THR A 51 9.49 -14.08 9.22
N ILE A 52 10.33 -14.96 8.70
CA ILE A 52 11.34 -14.58 7.70
C ILE A 52 10.66 -14.15 6.41
N ALA A 53 9.63 -14.87 5.97
CA ALA A 53 8.87 -14.54 4.78
C ALA A 53 8.22 -13.15 4.87
N MET A 54 7.65 -12.83 6.02
CA MET A 54 7.04 -11.52 6.29
C MET A 54 8.09 -10.41 6.26
N ILE A 55 9.23 -10.59 6.89
CA ILE A 55 10.33 -9.61 6.92
C ILE A 55 10.86 -9.37 5.51
N LEU A 56 11.17 -10.43 4.78
CA LEU A 56 11.70 -10.32 3.42
C LEU A 56 10.70 -9.68 2.45
N SER A 57 9.43 -10.07 2.54
CA SER A 57 8.37 -9.46 1.73
C SER A 57 8.22 -7.97 2.04
N THR A 58 8.31 -7.57 3.31
CA THR A 58 8.28 -6.16 3.72
C THR A 58 9.49 -5.39 3.22
N VAL A 59 10.69 -5.97 3.25
CA VAL A 59 11.89 -5.34 2.71
C VAL A 59 11.73 -5.08 1.21
N VAL A 60 11.27 -6.06 0.45
CA VAL A 60 11.04 -5.90 -0.99
C VAL A 60 9.96 -4.86 -1.27
N PHE A 61 8.85 -4.92 -0.57
CA PHE A 61 7.74 -3.98 -0.72
C PHE A 61 8.20 -2.54 -0.44
N THR A 62 8.89 -2.32 0.65
CA THR A 62 9.42 -1.00 1.03
C THR A 62 10.47 -0.51 0.04
N ALA A 63 11.38 -1.38 -0.40
CA ALA A 63 12.41 -1.02 -1.37
C ALA A 63 11.81 -0.56 -2.70
N LEU A 64 10.74 -1.20 -3.17
CA LEU A 64 10.04 -0.81 -4.40
C LEU A 64 9.36 0.56 -4.26
N HIS A 65 8.96 0.95 -3.06
CA HIS A 65 8.38 2.26 -2.78
C HIS A 65 9.44 3.36 -2.56
N ALA A 66 10.72 3.00 -2.39
CA ALA A 66 11.79 3.95 -2.10
C ALA A 66 12.01 4.98 -3.22
N PHE A 67 11.70 4.64 -4.46
CA PHE A 67 11.81 5.54 -5.61
C PHE A 67 10.74 6.63 -5.65
N GLU A 68 9.63 6.43 -4.95
CA GLU A 68 8.44 7.31 -5.02
C GLU A 68 8.15 8.01 -3.70
N GLN A 69 8.77 7.56 -2.59
CA GLN A 69 8.40 7.98 -1.23
C GLN A 69 9.56 8.66 -0.51
N THR A 70 9.22 9.58 0.40
CA THR A 70 10.19 10.17 1.32
C THR A 70 10.61 9.14 2.38
N PRO A 71 11.79 9.32 3.06
CA PRO A 71 12.21 8.39 4.12
C PRO A 71 11.18 8.21 5.24
N SER A 72 10.50 9.27 5.66
CA SER A 72 9.45 9.18 6.69
C SER A 72 8.25 8.38 6.21
N ALA A 73 7.85 8.56 4.95
CA ALA A 73 6.77 7.78 4.35
C ALA A 73 7.14 6.30 4.19
N LEU A 74 8.42 5.98 3.94
CA LEU A 74 8.89 4.59 3.87
C LEU A 74 8.75 3.86 5.21
N VAL A 75 8.94 4.54 6.32
CA VAL A 75 8.69 3.96 7.65
C VAL A 75 7.23 3.54 7.79
N VAL A 76 6.31 4.41 7.37
CA VAL A 76 4.87 4.11 7.37
C VAL A 76 4.56 2.93 6.45
N VAL A 77 5.12 2.91 5.24
CA VAL A 77 4.96 1.81 4.27
C VAL A 77 5.44 0.48 4.87
N ALA A 78 6.59 0.47 5.53
CA ALA A 78 7.14 -0.73 6.19
C ALA A 78 6.23 -1.23 7.30
N ILE A 79 5.74 -0.34 8.17
CA ILE A 79 4.82 -0.69 9.26
C ILE A 79 3.52 -1.25 8.70
N LEU A 80 2.93 -0.62 7.69
CA LEU A 80 1.70 -1.08 7.05
C LEU A 80 1.91 -2.46 6.40
N SER A 81 3.05 -2.68 5.74
CA SER A 81 3.37 -3.98 5.15
C SER A 81 3.43 -5.09 6.21
N LEU A 82 4.05 -4.80 7.36
CA LEU A 82 4.07 -5.74 8.48
C LEU A 82 2.67 -6.03 9.01
N VAL A 83 1.85 -5.01 9.20
CA VAL A 83 0.46 -5.16 9.68
C VAL A 83 -0.36 -5.99 8.70
N PHE A 84 -0.31 -5.69 7.40
CA PHE A 84 -1.03 -6.44 6.37
C PHE A 84 -0.56 -7.90 6.30
N SER A 85 0.74 -8.14 6.44
CA SER A 85 1.31 -9.50 6.49
C SER A 85 0.81 -10.27 7.71
N LEU A 86 0.83 -9.66 8.89
CA LEU A 86 0.33 -10.28 10.13
C LEU A 86 -1.16 -10.60 10.04
N VAL A 87 -1.97 -9.70 9.51
CA VAL A 87 -3.40 -9.92 9.31
C VAL A 87 -3.64 -11.09 8.35
N THR A 88 -2.88 -11.14 7.25
CA THR A 88 -2.96 -12.22 6.26
C THR A 88 -2.62 -13.58 6.87
N ILE A 89 -1.56 -13.65 7.65
CA ILE A 89 -1.14 -14.88 8.32
C ILE A 89 -2.19 -15.31 9.37
N TRP A 90 -2.64 -14.37 10.18
CA TRP A 90 -3.64 -14.63 11.24
C TRP A 90 -4.98 -15.10 10.66
N ARG A 91 -5.47 -14.45 9.64
CA ARG A 91 -6.77 -14.76 9.02
C ARG A 91 -6.69 -15.86 7.96
N ARG A 92 -5.50 -16.28 7.57
CA ARG A 92 -5.27 -17.23 6.47
C ARG A 92 -5.96 -16.81 5.17
N SER A 93 -6.03 -15.51 4.92
CA SER A 93 -6.69 -14.91 3.77
C SER A 93 -6.07 -13.56 3.47
N ILE A 94 -5.96 -13.20 2.20
CA ILE A 94 -5.52 -11.87 1.77
C ILE A 94 -6.66 -10.85 1.76
N ILE A 95 -7.90 -11.29 1.87
CA ILE A 95 -9.08 -10.41 1.74
C ILE A 95 -9.11 -9.30 2.79
N PRO A 96 -8.91 -9.55 4.09
CA PRO A 96 -8.84 -8.46 5.07
C PRO A 96 -7.74 -7.45 4.78
N ALA A 97 -6.56 -7.91 4.34
CA ALA A 97 -5.45 -7.03 3.96
C ALA A 97 -5.79 -6.20 2.71
N ILE A 98 -6.45 -6.79 1.71
CA ILE A 98 -6.93 -6.06 0.53
C ILE A 98 -7.88 -4.95 0.93
N ILE A 99 -8.85 -5.23 1.79
CA ILE A 99 -9.82 -4.24 2.26
C ILE A 99 -9.12 -3.11 3.04
N ALA A 100 -8.25 -3.46 3.97
CA ALA A 100 -7.51 -2.49 4.77
C ALA A 100 -6.59 -1.62 3.90
N HIS A 101 -5.89 -2.23 2.94
CA HIS A 101 -5.02 -1.54 2.00
C HIS A 101 -5.82 -0.56 1.11
N ALA A 102 -6.91 -1.02 0.53
CA ALA A 102 -7.78 -0.19 -0.31
C ALA A 102 -8.37 0.99 0.46
N LEU A 103 -8.81 0.78 1.70
CA LEU A 103 -9.33 1.85 2.56
C LEU A 103 -8.24 2.85 2.94
N PHE A 104 -7.04 2.39 3.22
CA PHE A 104 -5.90 3.26 3.48
C PHE A 104 -5.57 4.14 2.26
N ASP A 105 -5.45 3.56 1.08
CA ASP A 105 -5.17 4.30 -0.14
C ASP A 105 -6.28 5.28 -0.48
N LEU A 106 -7.54 4.88 -0.31
CA LEU A 106 -8.69 5.76 -0.50
C LEU A 106 -8.64 6.96 0.45
N SER A 107 -8.29 6.75 1.71
CA SER A 107 -8.16 7.82 2.70
C SER A 107 -7.04 8.80 2.31
N GLN A 108 -5.93 8.31 1.78
CA GLN A 108 -4.82 9.14 1.29
C GLN A 108 -5.23 9.96 0.07
N PHE A 109 -5.92 9.36 -0.90
CA PHE A 109 -6.41 10.08 -2.09
C PHE A 109 -7.40 11.19 -1.71
N LEU A 110 -8.33 10.89 -0.81
CA LEU A 110 -9.30 11.89 -0.34
C LEU A 110 -8.61 13.03 0.42
N LEU A 111 -7.65 12.71 1.28
CA LEU A 111 -6.89 13.72 2.03
C LEU A 111 -6.12 14.64 1.08
N LEU A 112 -5.45 14.08 0.07
CA LEU A 112 -4.73 14.84 -0.94
C LEU A 112 -5.68 15.71 -1.77
N HIS A 113 -6.86 15.21 -2.12
CA HIS A 113 -7.87 15.96 -2.84
C HIS A 113 -8.38 17.17 -2.04
N LEU A 114 -8.62 16.98 -0.75
CA LEU A 114 -9.03 18.07 0.14
C LEU A 114 -7.93 19.13 0.29
N GLN A 115 -6.68 18.72 0.45
CA GLN A 115 -5.54 19.63 0.54
C GLN A 115 -5.33 20.42 -0.76
N ALA A 116 -5.52 19.80 -1.91
CA ALA A 116 -5.45 20.46 -3.20
C ALA A 116 -6.58 21.48 -3.38
N GLY A 117 -7.79 21.19 -2.89
CA GLY A 117 -8.92 22.11 -2.89
C GLY A 117 -8.64 23.36 -2.07
N ASP A 118 -7.97 23.24 -0.95
CA ASP A 118 -7.63 24.36 -0.08
C ASP A 118 -6.50 25.24 -0.63
N SER A 119 -5.64 24.69 -1.48
CA SER A 119 -4.54 25.46 -2.09
C SER A 119 -5.00 26.48 -3.14
N TRP A 120 -6.26 26.40 -3.59
CA TRP A 120 -6.86 27.32 -4.57
C TRP A 120 -7.70 28.43 -3.93
N LYS A 121 -7.86 28.43 -2.64
CA LYS A 121 -8.55 29.45 -1.88
C LYS A 121 -7.58 30.48 -1.30
#